data_678f86d40a342bb1a555e2b953b7f422
#
_entry.id   678f86d40a342bb1a555e2b953b7f422
#
_cell.length_a   1.000
_cell.length_b   1.000
_cell.length_c   1.000
_cell.angle_alpha   90.00
_cell.angle_beta   90.00
_cell.angle_gamma   90.00
#
_symmetry.space_group_name_H-M   'P 1'
#
loop_
_entity.id
_entity.type
_entity.pdbx_description
1 polymer ?
#
loop_
_entity_poly.entity_id
_entity_poly.type
_entity_poly.pdbx_seq_one_letter_code
_entity_poly.pdbx_strand_id
1 'polypeptide(L)'
;MMRRTLVTAAAATLLAAAVAACGNSSDEPGPLGPPTPSGATEIPGGPMEQLPVPADPKIPTSQQEAQDTVLRYMQQTIDALPEGVSLDGTRYMVGDGTTYCEDEPADRNAPVKLEDWRDMKVPPDTDVKALIAQVGGIWEGWGWDVLERDGFTKPNRFGYAPDGYVLHIEARPDPTQAPSLVGSSPCFPGDLRQEDVNRPPVLNQGT
;
A
#
# COMPACT_ATOMS: atom_id res chain seq x y z
N MET A 1 -50.36 -29.74 15.82
CA MET A 1 -51.75 -29.25 15.57
C MET A 1 -51.69 -27.80 15.17
N MET A 2 -52.43 -27.46 14.11
CA MET A 2 -52.72 -26.12 13.52
C MET A 2 -51.54 -25.43 12.83
N ARG A 3 -51.39 -25.47 11.52
CA ARG A 3 -52.17 -25.05 10.32
C ARG A 3 -52.67 -23.59 10.40
N ARG A 4 -52.14 -22.75 9.50
CA ARG A 4 -52.86 -21.87 8.52
C ARG A 4 -51.90 -20.82 8.00
N THR A 5 -51.62 -20.82 6.77
CA THR A 5 -52.24 -20.40 5.48
C THR A 5 -51.91 -18.94 5.11
N LEU A 6 -51.16 -18.82 4.02
CA LEU A 6 -51.31 -17.95 2.80
C LEU A 6 -52.07 -16.62 2.94
N VAL A 7 -51.50 -15.54 2.40
CA VAL A 7 -52.16 -14.76 1.33
C VAL A 7 -51.11 -13.99 0.50
N THR A 8 -51.15 -14.23 -0.77
CA THR A 8 -50.61 -13.55 -1.96
C THR A 8 -51.25 -12.18 -2.16
N ALA A 9 -50.48 -11.19 -2.60
CA ALA A 9 -51.00 -10.11 -3.46
C ALA A 9 -49.93 -9.61 -4.41
N ALA A 10 -50.14 -9.90 -5.68
CA ALA A 10 -49.51 -9.32 -6.84
C ALA A 10 -50.12 -7.96 -7.14
N ALA A 11 -49.33 -6.98 -7.49
CA ALA A 11 -49.79 -5.79 -8.21
C ALA A 11 -48.76 -5.43 -9.28
N ALA A 12 -49.15 -5.74 -10.50
CA ALA A 12 -48.50 -5.25 -11.72
C ALA A 12 -49.07 -3.87 -12.03
N THR A 13 -48.20 -2.94 -12.38
CA THR A 13 -48.62 -1.70 -13.06
C THR A 13 -47.67 -1.43 -14.22
N LEU A 14 -48.30 -1.42 -15.37
CA LEU A 14 -47.79 -1.10 -16.71
C LEU A 14 -47.80 0.43 -16.95
N LEU A 15 -47.12 0.82 -18.03
CA LEU A 15 -47.18 2.05 -18.83
C LEU A 15 -46.24 3.18 -18.39
N ALA A 16 -45.58 3.89 -19.31
CA ALA A 16 -45.79 4.16 -20.70
C ALA A 16 -44.50 4.57 -21.42
N ALA A 17 -44.42 4.24 -22.69
CA ALA A 17 -43.43 4.73 -23.64
C ALA A 17 -43.72 6.20 -24.00
N ALA A 18 -42.67 7.02 -24.10
CA ALA A 18 -42.71 8.29 -24.81
C ALA A 18 -41.60 8.27 -25.88
N VAL A 19 -42.04 8.14 -27.11
CA VAL A 19 -41.29 8.38 -28.35
C VAL A 19 -41.43 9.85 -28.68
N ALA A 20 -40.33 10.56 -28.84
CA ALA A 20 -40.27 11.85 -29.52
C ALA A 20 -38.92 11.92 -30.24
N ALA A 21 -38.97 11.69 -31.47
CA ALA A 21 -39.00 12.61 -32.61
C ALA A 21 -37.60 13.07 -33.06
N CYS A 22 -37.27 12.53 -34.23
CA CYS A 22 -36.22 12.88 -35.20
C CYS A 22 -35.94 14.37 -35.31
N GLY A 23 -34.66 14.73 -35.18
CA GLY A 23 -34.09 15.90 -35.80
C GLY A 23 -32.97 15.46 -36.75
N ASN A 24 -33.30 15.44 -38.02
CA ASN A 24 -32.38 15.17 -39.12
C ASN A 24 -31.60 16.46 -39.38
N SER A 25 -30.31 16.48 -39.05
CA SER A 25 -29.37 17.46 -39.59
C SER A 25 -28.29 16.71 -40.35
N SER A 26 -28.47 16.71 -41.67
CA SER A 26 -27.45 16.26 -42.60
C SER A 26 -26.34 17.31 -42.64
N ASP A 27 -25.27 17.07 -41.90
CA ASP A 27 -24.01 17.74 -42.10
C ASP A 27 -23.06 16.77 -42.79
N GLU A 28 -22.73 17.12 -44.01
CA GLU A 28 -21.80 16.46 -44.90
C GLU A 28 -20.38 16.52 -44.30
N PRO A 29 -19.65 15.40 -44.18
CA PRO A 29 -18.30 15.45 -43.65
C PRO A 29 -17.38 16.08 -44.67
N GLY A 30 -16.91 17.30 -44.38
CA GLY A 30 -15.78 17.93 -45.07
C GLY A 30 -14.48 17.14 -44.92
N PRO A 31 -13.52 17.25 -45.82
CA PRO A 31 -12.27 16.49 -45.76
C PRO A 31 -11.55 16.79 -44.45
N LEU A 32 -11.24 15.69 -43.72
CA LEU A 32 -10.45 15.74 -42.50
C LEU A 32 -9.08 16.36 -42.77
N GLY A 33 -8.86 17.59 -42.34
CA GLY A 33 -7.53 18.15 -42.22
C GLY A 33 -6.69 17.34 -41.18
N PRO A 34 -5.36 17.39 -41.29
CA PRO A 34 -4.50 16.69 -40.34
C PRO A 34 -4.84 17.14 -38.92
N PRO A 35 -4.86 16.19 -37.93
CA PRO A 35 -5.18 16.53 -36.55
C PRO A 35 -4.17 17.57 -36.05
N THR A 36 -4.67 18.74 -35.72
CA THR A 36 -3.89 19.73 -34.95
C THR A 36 -3.56 19.05 -33.63
N PRO A 37 -2.27 19.03 -33.18
CA PRO A 37 -1.96 18.51 -31.88
C PRO A 37 -2.70 19.37 -30.84
N SER A 38 -3.79 18.80 -30.29
CA SER A 38 -4.44 19.37 -29.12
C SER A 38 -3.37 19.50 -28.06
N GLY A 39 -3.19 20.73 -27.57
CA GLY A 39 -2.20 21.02 -26.55
C GLY A 39 -2.30 20.01 -25.42
N ALA A 40 -1.23 19.23 -25.26
CA ALA A 40 -1.01 18.50 -24.04
C ALA A 40 -1.06 19.54 -22.92
N THR A 41 -2.10 19.50 -22.11
CA THR A 41 -2.10 20.19 -20.84
C THR A 41 -0.96 19.55 -20.07
N GLU A 42 0.19 20.21 -20.02
CA GLU A 42 1.26 19.85 -19.10
C GLU A 42 0.62 19.90 -17.71
N ILE A 43 0.38 18.72 -17.15
CA ILE A 43 0.14 18.57 -15.71
C ILE A 43 1.40 19.14 -15.08
N PRO A 44 1.34 20.18 -14.24
CA PRO A 44 2.51 20.67 -13.54
C PRO A 44 3.01 19.53 -12.67
N GLY A 45 3.99 18.79 -13.15
CA GLY A 45 4.78 17.88 -12.34
C GLY A 45 5.48 18.74 -11.31
N GLY A 46 5.01 18.75 -10.07
CA GLY A 46 5.82 19.24 -8.97
C GLY A 46 7.19 18.55 -9.02
N PRO A 47 8.24 19.14 -8.43
CA PRO A 47 9.56 18.52 -8.41
C PRO A 47 9.40 17.08 -7.92
N MET A 48 9.82 16.09 -8.74
CA MET A 48 9.83 14.70 -8.33
C MET A 48 10.70 14.61 -7.09
N GLU A 49 10.11 14.17 -5.99
CA GLU A 49 10.82 13.93 -4.74
C GLU A 49 11.97 12.96 -5.02
N GLN A 50 13.21 13.43 -4.85
CA GLN A 50 14.37 12.58 -5.00
C GLN A 50 14.46 11.65 -3.79
N LEU A 51 14.17 10.38 -4.00
CA LEU A 51 14.31 9.37 -2.95
C LEU A 51 15.79 9.10 -2.68
N PRO A 52 16.16 8.81 -1.41
CA PRO A 52 17.50 8.40 -1.06
C PRO A 52 17.97 7.20 -1.86
N VAL A 53 19.23 7.22 -2.30
CA VAL A 53 19.86 6.10 -2.97
C VAL A 53 20.64 5.28 -1.93
N PRO A 54 20.41 3.96 -1.81
CA PRO A 54 21.11 3.13 -0.85
C PRO A 54 22.63 3.19 -1.04
N ALA A 55 23.38 3.34 0.05
CA ALA A 55 24.83 3.41 0.00
C ALA A 55 25.52 2.05 -0.26
N ASP A 56 24.90 0.96 0.23
CA ASP A 56 25.41 -0.42 0.11
C ASP A 56 24.23 -1.40 -0.07
N PRO A 57 23.54 -1.36 -1.25
CA PRO A 57 22.33 -2.14 -1.47
C PRO A 57 22.63 -3.65 -1.40
N LYS A 58 21.88 -4.38 -0.58
CA LYS A 58 21.97 -5.83 -0.42
C LYS A 58 20.77 -6.51 -1.03
N ILE A 59 20.97 -7.06 -2.22
CA ILE A 59 19.92 -7.81 -2.91
C ILE A 59 19.73 -9.15 -2.19
N PRO A 60 18.51 -9.48 -1.73
CA PRO A 60 18.24 -10.76 -1.10
C PRO A 60 18.53 -11.94 -2.02
N THR A 61 19.10 -13.00 -1.48
CA THR A 61 19.39 -14.26 -2.21
C THR A 61 18.25 -15.28 -2.09
N SER A 62 17.22 -14.96 -1.30
CA SER A 62 15.96 -15.70 -1.17
C SER A 62 14.86 -14.81 -0.63
N GLN A 63 13.62 -15.21 -0.86
CA GLN A 63 12.46 -14.50 -0.25
C GLN A 63 12.47 -14.62 1.28
N GLN A 64 12.92 -15.74 1.85
CA GLN A 64 13.05 -15.90 3.30
C GLN A 64 14.04 -14.88 3.89
N GLU A 65 15.20 -14.67 3.25
CA GLU A 65 16.16 -13.65 3.68
C GLU A 65 15.57 -12.25 3.65
N ALA A 66 14.81 -11.93 2.59
CA ALA A 66 14.09 -10.65 2.49
C ALA A 66 13.10 -10.48 3.66
N GLN A 67 12.30 -11.52 3.94
CA GLN A 67 11.33 -11.53 5.04
C GLN A 67 12.00 -11.39 6.40
N ASP A 68 13.03 -12.17 6.67
CA ASP A 68 13.73 -12.15 7.97
C ASP A 68 14.36 -10.78 8.23
N THR A 69 14.89 -10.13 7.19
CA THR A 69 15.47 -8.79 7.32
C THR A 69 14.41 -7.73 7.60
N VAL A 70 13.29 -7.76 6.89
CA VAL A 70 12.16 -6.86 7.14
C VAL A 70 11.63 -7.05 8.56
N LEU A 71 11.39 -8.30 8.98
CA LEU A 71 10.90 -8.61 10.33
C LEU A 71 11.88 -8.14 11.41
N ARG A 72 13.16 -8.32 11.19
CA ARG A 72 14.21 -7.85 12.11
C ARG A 72 14.16 -6.33 12.29
N TYR A 73 14.04 -5.56 11.22
CA TYR A 73 13.92 -4.10 11.32
C TYR A 73 12.61 -3.66 11.98
N MET A 74 11.50 -4.34 11.69
CA MET A 74 10.22 -4.10 12.36
C MET A 74 10.30 -4.40 13.86
N GLN A 75 10.91 -5.53 14.24
CA GLN A 75 11.12 -5.92 15.63
C GLN A 75 11.98 -4.89 16.37
N GLN A 76 13.12 -4.50 15.79
CA GLN A 76 13.99 -3.46 16.36
C GLN A 76 13.24 -2.13 16.54
N THR A 77 12.33 -1.80 15.60
CA THR A 77 11.52 -0.58 15.71
C THR A 77 10.62 -0.62 16.93
N ILE A 78 9.85 -1.70 17.12
CA ILE A 78 8.94 -1.78 18.29
C ILE A 78 9.70 -1.95 19.61
N ASP A 79 10.84 -2.64 19.62
CA ASP A 79 11.65 -2.81 20.83
C ASP A 79 12.27 -1.48 21.32
N ALA A 80 12.43 -0.51 20.42
CA ALA A 80 12.90 0.84 20.75
C ALA A 80 11.78 1.80 21.20
N LEU A 81 10.51 1.37 21.12
CA LEU A 81 9.35 2.14 21.56
C LEU A 81 8.98 1.84 23.03
N PRO A 82 8.19 2.70 23.69
CA PRO A 82 7.62 2.40 25.01
C PRO A 82 6.86 1.07 25.02
N GLU A 83 6.74 0.44 26.19
CA GLU A 83 6.06 -0.84 26.36
C GLU A 83 4.58 -0.79 25.90
N GLY A 84 4.10 -1.94 25.42
CA GLY A 84 2.70 -2.13 25.01
C GLY A 84 2.45 -1.96 23.51
N VAL A 85 3.51 -1.87 22.68
CA VAL A 85 3.41 -1.84 21.23
C VAL A 85 3.57 -3.24 20.65
N SER A 86 2.75 -3.57 19.65
CA SER A 86 2.90 -4.79 18.83
C SER A 86 2.55 -4.51 17.37
N LEU A 87 2.96 -5.40 16.49
CA LEU A 87 2.65 -5.32 15.07
C LEU A 87 1.80 -6.53 14.65
N ASP A 88 0.57 -6.27 14.23
CA ASP A 88 -0.40 -7.25 13.82
C ASP A 88 -0.55 -7.28 12.30
N GLY A 89 -0.02 -8.33 11.67
CA GLY A 89 -0.12 -8.59 10.23
C GLY A 89 -1.27 -9.51 9.83
N THR A 90 -2.07 -10.01 10.78
CA THR A 90 -3.06 -11.08 10.54
C THR A 90 -3.96 -10.82 9.34
N ARG A 91 -4.45 -9.59 9.15
CA ARG A 91 -5.34 -9.25 8.04
C ARG A 91 -4.64 -9.14 6.68
N TYR A 92 -3.30 -9.10 6.68
CA TYR A 92 -2.47 -8.95 5.49
C TYR A 92 -1.78 -10.24 5.06
N MET A 93 -2.08 -11.36 5.73
CA MET A 93 -1.48 -12.68 5.47
C MET A 93 -2.09 -13.34 4.22
N VAL A 94 -2.17 -12.60 3.11
CA VAL A 94 -2.70 -13.07 1.82
C VAL A 94 -1.57 -13.12 0.80
N GLY A 95 -1.45 -14.22 0.07
CA GLY A 95 -0.40 -14.40 -0.93
C GLY A 95 0.99 -14.61 -0.30
N ASP A 96 2.00 -14.55 -1.15
CA ASP A 96 3.41 -14.75 -0.79
C ASP A 96 4.10 -13.50 -0.20
N GLY A 97 3.41 -12.36 -0.17
CA GLY A 97 3.93 -11.09 0.34
C GLY A 97 4.85 -10.38 -0.64
N THR A 98 4.92 -10.82 -1.91
CA THR A 98 5.72 -10.14 -2.92
C THR A 98 4.88 -9.28 -3.86
N THR A 99 5.51 -8.25 -4.42
CA THR A 99 4.96 -7.41 -5.48
C THR A 99 6.03 -7.17 -6.55
N TYR A 100 5.63 -6.99 -7.80
CA TYR A 100 6.58 -6.68 -8.86
C TYR A 100 7.22 -5.31 -8.65
N CYS A 101 8.49 -5.18 -9.03
CA CYS A 101 9.21 -3.92 -8.99
C CYS A 101 8.87 -3.00 -10.16
N GLU A 102 8.32 -3.56 -11.23
CA GLU A 102 7.92 -2.87 -12.44
C GLU A 102 6.40 -2.86 -12.56
N ASP A 103 5.82 -1.77 -13.06
CA ASP A 103 4.38 -1.64 -13.26
C ASP A 103 3.87 -2.60 -14.34
N GLU A 104 4.68 -2.89 -15.36
CA GLU A 104 4.39 -3.80 -16.46
C GLU A 104 5.46 -4.91 -16.50
N PRO A 105 5.35 -5.95 -15.64
CA PRO A 105 6.34 -7.03 -15.61
C PRO A 105 6.36 -7.81 -16.93
N ALA A 106 7.56 -8.06 -17.47
CA ALA A 106 7.72 -8.77 -18.73
C ALA A 106 7.21 -10.22 -18.68
N ASP A 107 7.38 -10.88 -17.54
CA ASP A 107 6.90 -12.23 -17.26
C ASP A 107 6.79 -12.49 -15.75
N ARG A 108 6.39 -13.71 -15.38
CA ARG A 108 6.22 -14.12 -13.98
C ARG A 108 7.52 -14.14 -13.15
N ASN A 109 8.69 -14.12 -13.81
CA ASN A 109 9.99 -14.13 -13.16
C ASN A 109 10.62 -12.72 -13.11
N ALA A 110 9.88 -11.69 -13.56
CA ALA A 110 10.31 -10.31 -13.43
C ALA A 110 10.67 -10.01 -11.96
N PRO A 111 11.60 -9.08 -11.72
CA PRO A 111 12.04 -8.74 -10.36
C PRO A 111 10.87 -8.37 -9.45
N VAL A 112 10.95 -8.85 -8.21
CA VAL A 112 9.95 -8.58 -7.15
C VAL A 112 10.63 -8.02 -5.92
N LYS A 113 9.86 -7.34 -5.09
CA LYS A 113 10.22 -6.99 -3.72
C LYS A 113 9.27 -7.67 -2.76
N LEU A 114 9.73 -7.97 -1.58
CA LEU A 114 8.87 -8.34 -0.47
C LEU A 114 8.23 -7.09 0.13
N GLU A 115 6.95 -7.17 0.50
CA GLU A 115 6.26 -6.18 1.31
C GLU A 115 5.52 -6.85 2.47
N ASP A 116 5.85 -6.45 3.69
CA ASP A 116 5.16 -6.91 4.90
C ASP A 116 4.37 -5.74 5.52
N TRP A 117 3.05 -5.90 5.60
CA TRP A 117 2.11 -4.90 6.09
C TRP A 117 1.62 -5.27 7.47
N ARG A 118 1.65 -4.32 8.43
CA ARG A 118 1.17 -4.55 9.79
C ARG A 118 0.47 -3.33 10.37
N ASP A 119 -0.57 -3.58 11.16
CA ASP A 119 -1.15 -2.57 12.04
C ASP A 119 -0.29 -2.47 13.30
N MET A 120 0.13 -1.27 13.64
CA MET A 120 0.84 -1.03 14.88
C MET A 120 -0.16 -0.82 16.02
N LYS A 121 -0.41 -1.85 16.82
CA LYS A 121 -1.24 -1.74 18.03
C LYS A 121 -0.47 -1.00 19.11
N VAL A 122 -1.16 -0.08 19.75
CA VAL A 122 -0.58 0.81 20.76
C VAL A 122 -1.50 0.90 21.99
N PRO A 123 -1.01 1.28 23.17
CA PRO A 123 -1.85 1.54 24.34
C PRO A 123 -2.97 2.56 24.05
N PRO A 124 -4.10 2.48 24.75
CA PRO A 124 -5.14 3.53 24.69
C PRO A 124 -4.52 4.91 24.96
N ASP A 125 -5.10 5.93 24.34
CA ASP A 125 -4.69 7.34 24.51
C ASP A 125 -3.27 7.68 23.98
N THR A 126 -2.66 6.79 23.18
CA THR A 126 -1.39 7.10 22.53
C THR A 126 -1.57 8.22 21.49
N ASP A 127 -0.75 9.27 21.59
CA ASP A 127 -0.66 10.29 20.54
C ASP A 127 0.04 9.71 19.31
N VAL A 128 -0.77 9.29 18.31
CA VAL A 128 -0.29 8.68 17.06
C VAL A 128 0.66 9.60 16.30
N LYS A 129 0.46 10.92 16.34
CA LYS A 129 1.34 11.88 15.68
C LYS A 129 2.73 11.90 16.33
N ALA A 130 2.76 11.95 17.66
CA ALA A 130 4.01 11.90 18.43
C ALA A 130 4.72 10.54 18.22
N LEU A 131 3.97 9.44 18.20
CA LEU A 131 4.50 8.10 17.95
C LEU A 131 5.17 7.99 16.57
N ILE A 132 4.52 8.47 15.51
CA ILE A 132 5.08 8.44 14.15
C ILE A 132 6.37 9.28 14.07
N ALA A 133 6.40 10.44 14.74
CA ALA A 133 7.60 11.26 14.82
C ALA A 133 8.72 10.53 15.60
N GLN A 134 8.38 9.84 16.69
CA GLN A 134 9.33 9.05 17.46
C GLN A 134 9.94 7.90 16.66
N VAL A 135 9.10 7.18 15.88
CA VAL A 135 9.58 6.11 14.98
C VAL A 135 10.57 6.67 13.96
N GLY A 136 10.29 7.82 13.35
CA GLY A 136 11.23 8.49 12.46
C GLY A 136 12.56 8.81 13.16
N GLY A 137 12.51 9.36 14.37
CA GLY A 137 13.73 9.65 15.16
C GLY A 137 14.54 8.41 15.53
N ILE A 138 13.89 7.25 15.75
CA ILE A 138 14.56 5.97 15.96
C ILE A 138 15.37 5.57 14.72
N TRP A 139 14.77 5.66 13.54
CA TRP A 139 15.43 5.31 12.27
C TRP A 139 16.56 6.29 11.93
N GLU A 140 16.39 7.60 12.19
CA GLU A 140 17.48 8.59 12.09
C GLU A 140 18.65 8.23 13.02
N GLY A 141 18.34 7.77 14.24
CA GLY A 141 19.33 7.29 15.20
C GLY A 141 20.10 6.05 14.74
N TRP A 142 19.55 5.27 13.79
CA TRP A 142 20.23 4.15 13.14
C TRP A 142 21.07 4.59 11.93
N GLY A 143 21.06 5.88 11.59
CA GLY A 143 21.78 6.43 10.44
C GLY A 143 21.02 6.23 9.11
N TRP A 144 19.69 6.04 9.17
CA TRP A 144 18.85 5.98 7.97
C TRP A 144 18.47 7.38 7.50
N ASP A 145 18.28 7.53 6.21
CA ASP A 145 17.62 8.72 5.66
C ASP A 145 16.13 8.65 5.94
N VAL A 146 15.55 9.68 6.58
CA VAL A 146 14.14 9.70 6.97
C VAL A 146 13.42 10.88 6.35
N LEU A 147 12.32 10.61 5.65
CA LEU A 147 11.52 11.62 4.95
C LEU A 147 10.04 11.53 5.35
N GLU A 148 9.33 12.67 5.33
CA GLU A 148 7.87 12.71 5.22
C GLU A 148 7.48 12.91 3.76
N ARG A 149 6.57 12.07 3.21
CA ARG A 149 6.22 12.08 1.79
C ARG A 149 4.79 12.59 1.57
N ASP A 150 4.63 13.44 0.54
CA ASP A 150 3.35 14.10 0.24
C ASP A 150 2.28 13.19 -0.37
N GLY A 151 2.66 12.13 -1.05
CA GLY A 151 1.75 11.18 -1.69
C GLY A 151 1.03 10.21 -0.74
N PHE A 152 1.25 10.31 0.58
CA PHE A 152 0.76 9.37 1.59
C PHE A 152 -0.02 10.07 2.68
N THR A 153 -0.82 9.30 3.46
CA THR A 153 -1.57 9.85 4.60
C THR A 153 -0.62 10.43 5.64
N LYS A 154 -0.84 11.67 6.03
CA LYS A 154 -0.01 12.36 7.03
C LYS A 154 -0.64 12.28 8.44
N PRO A 155 0.22 12.24 9.48
CA PRO A 155 1.68 12.19 9.42
C PRO A 155 2.19 10.84 8.93
N ASN A 156 3.34 10.85 8.27
CA ASN A 156 4.04 9.63 7.87
C ASN A 156 5.57 9.80 8.04
N ARG A 157 6.29 8.70 8.06
CA ARG A 157 7.76 8.68 7.98
C ARG A 157 8.19 7.48 7.12
N PHE A 158 9.11 7.74 6.22
CA PHE A 158 9.78 6.75 5.40
C PHE A 158 11.25 6.72 5.79
N GLY A 159 11.71 5.58 6.31
CA GLY A 159 13.10 5.32 6.65
C GLY A 159 13.75 4.46 5.57
N TYR A 160 14.80 4.97 4.98
CA TYR A 160 15.61 4.32 3.93
C TYR A 160 16.92 3.82 4.54
N ALA A 161 17.02 2.51 4.68
CA ALA A 161 18.23 1.88 5.20
C ALA A 161 19.38 1.90 4.18
N PRO A 162 20.64 1.98 4.61
CA PRO A 162 21.80 1.99 3.72
C PRO A 162 21.91 0.71 2.87
N ASP A 163 21.33 -0.41 3.30
CA ASP A 163 21.28 -1.69 2.59
C ASP A 163 20.11 -1.82 1.59
N GLY A 164 19.30 -0.75 1.45
CA GLY A 164 18.22 -0.65 0.47
C GLY A 164 16.87 -1.13 0.96
N TYR A 165 16.75 -1.61 2.21
CA TYR A 165 15.45 -1.87 2.81
C TYR A 165 14.76 -0.56 3.19
N VAL A 166 13.43 -0.57 3.16
CA VAL A 166 12.63 0.61 3.50
C VAL A 166 11.58 0.22 4.53
N LEU A 167 11.45 1.00 5.59
CA LEU A 167 10.27 0.96 6.44
C LEU A 167 9.48 2.23 6.24
N HIS A 168 8.15 2.14 6.25
CA HIS A 168 7.33 3.34 6.38
C HIS A 168 6.21 3.16 7.39
N ILE A 169 5.96 4.19 8.17
CA ILE A 169 4.82 4.31 9.07
C ILE A 169 3.94 5.47 8.64
N GLU A 170 2.63 5.25 8.63
CA GLU A 170 1.67 6.29 8.30
C GLU A 170 0.42 6.22 9.19
N ALA A 171 -0.15 7.40 9.47
CA ALA A 171 -1.47 7.49 10.06
C ALA A 171 -2.55 6.95 9.12
N ARG A 172 -3.68 6.53 9.67
CA ARG A 172 -4.85 6.19 8.88
C ARG A 172 -5.72 7.43 8.67
N PRO A 173 -6.47 7.50 7.54
CA PRO A 173 -7.46 8.56 7.34
C PRO A 173 -8.50 8.63 8.46
N ASP A 174 -8.89 7.48 9.00
CA ASP A 174 -9.72 7.36 10.19
C ASP A 174 -8.80 7.32 11.43
N PRO A 175 -8.82 8.35 12.29
CA PRO A 175 -7.94 8.43 13.45
C PRO A 175 -8.21 7.39 14.54
N THR A 176 -9.32 6.65 14.44
CA THR A 176 -9.62 5.52 15.35
C THR A 176 -8.90 4.24 14.95
N GLN A 177 -8.34 4.20 13.75
CA GLN A 177 -7.58 3.04 13.27
C GLN A 177 -6.11 3.14 13.68
N ALA A 178 -5.53 2.00 13.98
CA ALA A 178 -4.10 1.89 14.25
C ALA A 178 -3.27 2.35 13.04
N PRO A 179 -2.14 3.05 13.23
CA PRO A 179 -1.23 3.37 12.14
C PRO A 179 -0.69 2.09 11.51
N SER A 180 -0.33 2.15 10.23
CA SER A 180 0.33 1.02 9.56
C SER A 180 1.83 1.19 9.55
N LEU A 181 2.54 0.09 9.80
CA LEU A 181 3.96 -0.05 9.53
C LEU A 181 4.15 -1.04 8.39
N VAL A 182 4.87 -0.64 7.38
CA VAL A 182 5.16 -1.46 6.19
C VAL A 182 6.67 -1.57 6.02
N GLY A 183 7.14 -2.77 5.74
CA GLY A 183 8.54 -3.01 5.40
C GLY A 183 8.67 -3.55 4.00
N SER A 184 9.65 -3.04 3.27
CA SER A 184 9.94 -3.47 1.90
C SER A 184 11.40 -3.84 1.74
N SER A 185 11.67 -4.91 1.00
CA SER A 185 13.02 -5.28 0.60
C SER A 185 13.47 -4.55 -0.67
N PRO A 186 14.78 -4.55 -0.98
CA PRO A 186 15.24 -4.35 -2.34
C PRO A 186 14.61 -5.35 -3.31
N CYS A 187 14.60 -5.01 -4.60
CA CYS A 187 14.15 -5.93 -5.63
C CYS A 187 15.11 -7.12 -5.76
N PHE A 188 14.56 -8.33 -5.91
CA PHE A 188 15.30 -9.56 -6.12
C PHE A 188 14.67 -10.37 -7.26
N PRO A 189 15.38 -11.36 -7.84
CA PRO A 189 14.87 -12.18 -8.95
C PRO A 189 13.54 -12.86 -8.61
N GLY A 190 12.56 -12.78 -9.49
CA GLY A 190 11.20 -13.30 -9.26
C GLY A 190 11.11 -14.82 -9.21
N ASP A 191 12.12 -15.54 -9.72
CA ASP A 191 12.25 -17.00 -9.60
C ASP A 191 12.64 -17.48 -8.19
N LEU A 192 13.04 -16.55 -7.30
CA LEU A 192 13.31 -16.81 -5.89
C LEU A 192 12.06 -16.70 -5.01
N ARG A 193 10.87 -16.44 -5.58
CA ARG A 193 9.61 -16.43 -4.83
C ARG A 193 9.29 -17.79 -4.23
N GLN A 194 8.74 -17.79 -3.02
CA GLN A 194 8.37 -18.98 -2.27
C GLN A 194 7.00 -18.75 -1.61
N GLU A 195 6.12 -19.75 -1.66
CA GLU A 195 4.79 -19.67 -1.06
C GLU A 195 4.82 -19.87 0.47
N ASP A 196 5.81 -20.61 0.98
CA ASP A 196 5.88 -21.05 2.39
C ASP A 196 6.91 -20.28 3.23
N VAL A 197 7.02 -18.97 3.02
CA VAL A 197 7.92 -18.14 3.80
C VAL A 197 7.40 -17.99 5.23
N ASN A 198 8.27 -18.22 6.23
CA ASN A 198 7.90 -18.04 7.63
C ASN A 198 7.60 -16.57 7.94
N ARG A 199 6.35 -16.29 8.23
CA ARG A 199 5.83 -14.95 8.49
C ARG A 199 4.92 -14.96 9.73
N PRO A 200 5.46 -14.68 10.93
CA PRO A 200 4.65 -14.67 12.15
C PRO A 200 3.54 -13.60 12.04
N PRO A 201 2.28 -13.93 12.39
CA PRO A 201 1.17 -13.00 12.26
C PRO A 201 1.28 -11.79 13.19
N VAL A 202 1.91 -11.94 14.34
CA VAL A 202 2.08 -10.87 15.33
C VAL A 202 3.53 -10.82 15.80
N LEU A 203 4.09 -9.60 15.87
CA LEU A 203 5.35 -9.32 16.53
C LEU A 203 5.08 -8.58 17.84
N ASN A 204 5.59 -9.11 18.94
CA ASN A 204 5.52 -8.46 20.25
C ASN A 204 6.89 -7.95 20.66
N GLN A 205 6.93 -6.93 21.53
CA GLN A 205 8.18 -6.45 22.08
C GLN A 205 8.91 -7.54 22.86
N GLY A 206 10.24 -7.58 22.73
CA GLY A 206 11.09 -8.49 23.49
C GLY A 206 11.01 -9.97 23.07
N THR A 207 10.56 -10.27 21.84
CA THR A 207 10.52 -11.64 21.29
C THR A 207 11.66 -11.94 20.32
#